data_425006ed304672cd8699dcd5152c8538
#
_entry.id   425006ed304672cd8699dcd5152c8538
#
_cell.length_a   1.000
_cell.length_b   1.000
_cell.length_c   1.000
_cell.angle_alpha   90.00
_cell.angle_beta   90.00
_cell.angle_gamma   90.00
#
_symmetry.space_group_name_H-M   'P 1'
#
loop_
_entity.id
_entity.type
_entity.pdbx_description
1 polymer ?
#
loop_
_entity_poly.entity_id
_entity_poly.type
_entity_poly.pdbx_seq_one_letter_code
_entity_poly.pdbx_strand_id
1 'polypeptide(L)'
;MRRVVITGLGLVSPLASGVEKSWSRILNGDSGANLITRFDADRVATKYACEVPIGDGSDGTFNADDWMEPKERRKVDDFILYGIAASEMAVRDADWKPTDQASLLRTGVMIGSGIGGLNSIAETAVMIKERGPRRISPFFIPGALINLISGQVSIRFGFKGPNHSVVTACSTGAHAIGDAARLIA
;
A
#
# COMPACT_ATOMS: atom_id res chain seq x y z
N MET A 1 -13.89 23.77 -14.87
CA MET A 1 -13.11 22.62 -14.34
C MET A 1 -13.31 21.44 -15.26
N ARG A 2 -12.23 20.71 -15.55
CA ARG A 2 -12.37 19.42 -16.24
C ARG A 2 -13.10 18.43 -15.35
N ARG A 3 -13.91 17.57 -15.96
CA ARG A 3 -14.52 16.46 -15.24
C ARG A 3 -13.46 15.37 -15.01
N VAL A 4 -13.33 14.94 -13.77
CA VAL A 4 -12.42 13.86 -13.36
C VAL A 4 -13.25 12.59 -13.17
N VAL A 5 -12.75 11.48 -13.64
CA VAL A 5 -13.39 10.16 -13.55
C VAL A 5 -12.41 9.13 -12.98
N ILE A 6 -12.94 8.11 -12.35
CA ILE A 6 -12.19 6.93 -11.92
C ILE A 6 -12.23 5.93 -13.06
N THR A 7 -11.07 5.43 -13.49
CA THR A 7 -10.93 4.51 -14.63
C THR A 7 -10.46 3.13 -14.23
N GLY A 8 -9.96 2.95 -13.00
CA GLY A 8 -9.54 1.66 -12.50
C GLY A 8 -9.50 1.63 -10.98
N LEU A 9 -9.72 0.47 -10.42
CA LEU A 9 -9.76 0.20 -9.00
C LEU A 9 -8.78 -0.91 -8.61
N GLY A 10 -8.16 -0.78 -7.45
CA GLY A 10 -7.34 -1.81 -6.83
C GLY A 10 -7.50 -1.78 -5.33
N LEU A 11 -7.59 -2.94 -4.70
CA LEU A 11 -7.92 -3.04 -3.28
C LEU A 11 -7.21 -4.20 -2.62
N VAL A 12 -6.58 -3.91 -1.48
CA VAL A 12 -6.14 -4.87 -0.48
C VAL A 12 -6.81 -4.48 0.84
N SER A 13 -7.59 -5.35 1.38
CA SER A 13 -8.41 -5.08 2.56
C SER A 13 -8.43 -6.28 3.52
N PRO A 14 -8.89 -6.09 4.76
CA PRO A 14 -9.12 -7.21 5.68
C PRO A 14 -10.18 -8.21 5.21
N LEU A 15 -11.02 -7.83 4.26
CA LEU A 15 -11.97 -8.76 3.65
C LEU A 15 -11.31 -9.62 2.57
N ALA A 16 -10.52 -9.02 1.68
CA ALA A 16 -9.81 -9.76 0.65
C ALA A 16 -8.76 -8.89 -0.06
N SER A 17 -7.86 -9.53 -0.80
CA SER A 17 -7.08 -8.96 -1.89
C SER A 17 -7.89 -9.04 -3.18
N GLY A 18 -8.11 -7.88 -3.83
CA GLY A 18 -8.93 -7.76 -5.03
C GLY A 18 -10.30 -7.11 -4.79
N VAL A 19 -10.73 -6.33 -5.78
CA VAL A 19 -11.96 -5.52 -5.70
C VAL A 19 -13.20 -6.39 -5.66
N GLU A 20 -13.37 -7.29 -6.63
CA GLU A 20 -14.55 -8.13 -6.77
C GLU A 20 -14.83 -8.98 -5.53
N LYS A 21 -13.78 -9.63 -4.99
CA LYS A 21 -13.92 -10.47 -3.82
C LYS A 21 -14.25 -9.65 -2.56
N SER A 22 -13.58 -8.52 -2.39
CA SER A 22 -13.88 -7.61 -1.28
C SER A 22 -15.30 -7.06 -1.36
N TRP A 23 -15.75 -6.69 -2.56
CA TRP A 23 -17.10 -6.18 -2.79
C TRP A 23 -18.16 -7.25 -2.51
N SER A 24 -17.96 -8.47 -3.02
CA SER A 24 -18.87 -9.60 -2.74
C SER A 24 -19.02 -9.84 -1.24
N ARG A 25 -17.91 -9.82 -0.48
CA ARG A 25 -17.95 -10.00 0.98
C ARG A 25 -18.64 -8.85 1.70
N ILE A 26 -18.46 -7.60 1.22
CA ILE A 26 -19.22 -6.45 1.74
C ILE A 26 -20.72 -6.65 1.54
N LEU A 27 -21.15 -7.04 0.35
CA LEU A 27 -22.58 -7.29 0.05
C LEU A 27 -23.16 -8.43 0.89
N ASN A 28 -22.37 -9.43 1.24
CA ASN A 28 -22.79 -10.52 2.12
C ASN A 28 -22.83 -10.13 3.61
N GLY A 29 -22.33 -8.94 3.97
CA GLY A 29 -22.22 -8.51 5.36
C GLY A 29 -21.08 -9.16 6.15
N ASP A 30 -20.06 -9.70 5.44
CA ASP A 30 -18.92 -10.35 6.05
C ASP A 30 -18.08 -9.32 6.85
N SER A 31 -17.51 -9.76 7.95
CA SER A 31 -16.60 -8.94 8.78
C SER A 31 -15.15 -9.37 8.56
N GLY A 32 -14.26 -8.38 8.40
CA GLY A 32 -12.81 -8.62 8.40
C GLY A 32 -12.18 -8.60 9.79
N ALA A 33 -12.98 -8.42 10.87
CA ALA A 33 -12.47 -8.42 12.23
C ALA A 33 -12.34 -9.85 12.74
N ASN A 34 -11.12 -10.25 13.12
CA ASN A 34 -10.77 -11.58 13.60
C ASN A 34 -9.83 -11.47 14.81
N LEU A 35 -9.56 -12.59 15.48
CA LEU A 35 -8.53 -12.64 16.50
C LEU A 35 -7.18 -12.22 15.93
N ILE A 36 -6.43 -11.43 16.67
CA ILE A 36 -5.09 -11.00 16.30
C ILE A 36 -4.18 -12.21 16.13
N THR A 37 -3.50 -12.30 14.99
CA THR A 37 -2.58 -13.41 14.67
C THR A 37 -1.13 -12.97 14.50
N ARG A 38 -0.87 -11.69 14.30
CA ARG A 38 0.47 -11.15 13.99
C ARG A 38 1.39 -11.03 15.20
N PHE A 39 0.84 -11.04 16.40
CA PHE A 39 1.60 -10.98 17.65
C PHE A 39 0.81 -11.60 18.80
N ASP A 40 1.50 -11.90 19.90
CA ASP A 40 0.85 -12.36 21.14
C ASP A 40 0.04 -11.22 21.79
N ALA A 41 -1.29 -11.35 21.72
CA ALA A 41 -2.22 -10.36 22.22
C ALA A 41 -2.59 -10.52 23.70
N ASP A 42 -1.98 -11.43 24.45
CA ASP A 42 -2.39 -11.74 25.84
C ASP A 42 -2.33 -10.53 26.78
N ARG A 43 -1.38 -9.62 26.51
CA ARG A 43 -1.17 -8.41 27.32
C ARG A 43 -1.92 -7.18 26.88
N VAL A 44 -2.69 -7.25 25.77
CA VAL A 44 -3.49 -6.11 25.30
C VAL A 44 -4.97 -6.33 25.56
N ALA A 45 -5.69 -5.26 25.82
CA ALA A 45 -7.11 -5.33 26.15
C ALA A 45 -7.96 -5.82 24.98
N THR A 46 -7.65 -5.33 23.76
CA THR A 46 -8.32 -5.74 22.54
C THR A 46 -7.67 -6.99 21.97
N LYS A 47 -8.48 -7.99 21.63
CA LYS A 47 -8.03 -9.26 21.05
C LYS A 47 -8.31 -9.37 19.55
N TYR A 48 -9.00 -8.40 18.98
CA TYR A 48 -9.47 -8.40 17.61
C TYR A 48 -8.79 -7.31 16.79
N ALA A 49 -8.49 -7.61 15.55
CA ALA A 49 -8.03 -6.66 14.54
C ALA A 49 -8.55 -7.00 13.15
N CYS A 50 -8.50 -6.04 12.25
CA CYS A 50 -8.80 -6.22 10.84
C CYS A 50 -7.48 -6.42 10.08
N GLU A 51 -6.99 -7.65 10.05
CA GLU A 51 -5.74 -8.01 9.37
C GLU A 51 -5.99 -8.40 7.92
N VAL A 52 -5.07 -8.05 7.01
CA VAL A 52 -5.11 -8.54 5.63
C VAL A 52 -4.92 -10.07 5.65
N PRO A 53 -5.84 -10.85 5.06
CA PRO A 53 -5.73 -12.30 5.03
C PRO A 53 -4.55 -12.72 4.14
N ILE A 54 -3.53 -13.30 4.73
CA ILE A 54 -2.32 -13.76 4.03
C ILE A 54 -2.48 -15.23 3.63
N GLY A 55 -2.10 -15.56 2.40
CA GLY A 55 -2.18 -16.92 1.88
C GLY A 55 -1.51 -17.07 0.51
N ASP A 56 -1.96 -18.02 -0.25
CA ASP A 56 -1.44 -18.37 -1.57
C ASP A 56 -2.11 -17.61 -2.74
N GLY A 57 -2.95 -16.63 -2.46
CA GLY A 57 -3.73 -15.89 -3.45
C GLY A 57 -5.11 -16.49 -3.72
N SER A 58 -5.38 -17.70 -3.27
CA SER A 58 -6.69 -18.32 -3.41
C SER A 58 -7.72 -17.65 -2.49
N ASP A 59 -8.99 -17.70 -2.89
CA ASP A 59 -10.15 -17.15 -2.16
C ASP A 59 -9.95 -15.71 -1.63
N GLY A 60 -9.17 -14.89 -2.34
CA GLY A 60 -8.92 -13.49 -1.96
C GLY A 60 -7.91 -13.32 -0.84
N THR A 61 -7.14 -14.33 -0.50
CA THR A 61 -5.95 -14.16 0.35
C THR A 61 -4.87 -13.37 -0.38
N PHE A 62 -4.04 -12.67 0.36
CA PHE A 62 -2.94 -11.89 -0.20
C PHE A 62 -1.68 -12.76 -0.26
N ASN A 63 -1.21 -13.04 -1.46
CA ASN A 63 0.07 -13.67 -1.70
C ASN A 63 1.11 -12.60 -2.09
N ALA A 64 2.09 -12.37 -1.25
CA ALA A 64 3.10 -11.34 -1.48
C ALA A 64 3.97 -11.63 -2.72
N ASP A 65 4.17 -12.90 -3.06
CA ASP A 65 5.02 -13.30 -4.19
C ASP A 65 4.39 -12.96 -5.56
N ASP A 66 3.07 -12.75 -5.62
CA ASP A 66 2.38 -12.30 -6.83
C ASP A 66 2.72 -10.84 -7.19
N TRP A 67 3.19 -10.05 -6.23
CA TRP A 67 3.36 -8.60 -6.37
C TRP A 67 4.80 -8.14 -6.28
N MET A 68 5.66 -8.86 -5.54
CA MET A 68 7.03 -8.43 -5.32
C MET A 68 7.95 -9.64 -5.05
N GLU A 69 9.06 -9.66 -5.76
CA GLU A 69 10.11 -10.66 -5.55
C GLU A 69 10.59 -10.69 -4.08
N PRO A 70 10.85 -11.86 -3.49
CA PRO A 70 11.25 -11.98 -2.07
C PRO A 70 12.46 -11.12 -1.69
N LYS A 71 13.41 -10.91 -2.62
CA LYS A 71 14.59 -10.08 -2.40
C LYS A 71 14.24 -8.59 -2.27
N GLU A 72 13.29 -8.11 -3.09
CA GLU A 72 12.84 -6.71 -3.04
C GLU A 72 11.92 -6.48 -1.85
N ARG A 73 11.08 -7.45 -1.51
CA ARG A 73 10.18 -7.40 -0.34
C ARG A 73 10.92 -7.14 0.97
N ARG A 74 12.14 -7.65 1.13
CA ARG A 74 12.97 -7.41 2.33
C ARG A 74 13.46 -5.95 2.48
N LYS A 75 13.26 -5.12 1.46
CA LYS A 75 13.71 -3.73 1.44
C LYS A 75 12.60 -2.73 1.78
N VAL A 76 11.36 -3.20 1.90
CA VAL A 76 10.18 -2.36 2.12
C VAL A 76 9.34 -2.89 3.27
N ASP A 77 8.62 -1.99 3.94
CA ASP A 77 7.60 -2.35 4.92
C ASP A 77 6.29 -2.75 4.20
N ASP A 78 5.44 -3.51 4.88
CA ASP A 78 4.20 -4.07 4.32
C ASP A 78 3.27 -3.02 3.67
N PHE A 79 3.24 -1.78 4.20
CA PHE A 79 2.38 -0.75 3.62
C PHE A 79 2.75 -0.42 2.17
N ILE A 80 4.05 -0.47 1.84
CA ILE A 80 4.53 -0.28 0.46
C ILE A 80 4.10 -1.47 -0.41
N LEU A 81 4.24 -2.69 0.09
CA LEU A 81 3.84 -3.90 -0.64
C LEU A 81 2.33 -3.89 -0.96
N TYR A 82 1.48 -3.58 0.03
CA TYR A 82 0.03 -3.48 -0.19
C TYR A 82 -0.33 -2.37 -1.16
N GLY A 83 0.34 -1.22 -1.05
CA GLY A 83 0.13 -0.10 -1.95
C GLY A 83 0.57 -0.41 -3.40
N ILE A 84 1.66 -1.13 -3.60
CA ILE A 84 2.09 -1.62 -4.92
C ILE A 84 1.05 -2.58 -5.49
N ALA A 85 0.58 -3.55 -4.71
CA ALA A 85 -0.42 -4.51 -5.15
C ALA A 85 -1.73 -3.81 -5.59
N ALA A 86 -2.24 -2.91 -4.75
CA ALA A 86 -3.44 -2.14 -5.08
C ALA A 86 -3.24 -1.25 -6.31
N SER A 87 -2.08 -0.61 -6.44
CA SER A 87 -1.75 0.23 -7.62
C SER A 87 -1.67 -0.59 -8.89
N GLU A 88 -1.08 -1.78 -8.84
CA GLU A 88 -1.00 -2.67 -10.00
C GLU A 88 -2.37 -3.18 -10.43
N MET A 89 -3.24 -3.53 -9.48
CA MET A 89 -4.63 -3.87 -9.78
C MET A 89 -5.35 -2.71 -10.47
N ALA A 90 -5.22 -1.48 -9.94
CA ALA A 90 -5.86 -0.30 -10.51
C ALA A 90 -5.35 0.05 -11.91
N VAL A 91 -4.04 -0.07 -12.17
CA VAL A 91 -3.43 0.16 -13.48
C VAL A 91 -3.90 -0.89 -14.49
N ARG A 92 -3.99 -2.14 -14.06
CA ARG A 92 -4.52 -3.25 -14.91
C ARG A 92 -5.99 -3.03 -15.24
N ASP A 93 -6.81 -2.69 -14.25
CA ASP A 93 -8.24 -2.45 -14.43
C ASP A 93 -8.52 -1.24 -15.34
N ALA A 94 -7.71 -0.18 -15.22
CA ALA A 94 -7.75 0.97 -16.14
C ALA A 94 -7.22 0.69 -17.54
N ASP A 95 -6.59 -0.45 -17.79
CA ASP A 95 -5.78 -0.79 -18.96
C ASP A 95 -4.80 0.35 -19.37
N TRP A 96 -4.23 1.03 -18.36
CA TRP A 96 -3.34 2.16 -18.56
C TRP A 96 -1.89 1.72 -18.67
N LYS A 97 -1.39 1.59 -19.91
CA LYS A 97 -0.04 1.09 -20.25
C LYS A 97 0.66 2.06 -21.20
N PRO A 98 0.93 3.31 -20.80
CA PRO A 98 1.55 4.28 -21.67
C PRO A 98 2.99 3.86 -22.01
N THR A 99 3.34 3.95 -23.31
CA THR A 99 4.70 3.70 -23.80
C THR A 99 5.35 4.97 -24.36
N ASP A 100 4.55 5.97 -24.68
CA ASP A 100 5.03 7.24 -25.19
C ASP A 100 5.43 8.20 -24.06
N GLN A 101 6.46 9.01 -24.31
CA GLN A 101 7.03 9.92 -23.33
C GLN A 101 6.03 10.98 -22.85
N ALA A 102 5.13 11.46 -23.71
CA ALA A 102 4.16 12.50 -23.35
C ALA A 102 3.15 11.97 -22.32
N SER A 103 2.62 10.78 -22.53
CA SER A 103 1.73 10.10 -21.58
C SER A 103 2.43 9.79 -20.26
N LEU A 104 3.67 9.29 -20.29
CA LEU A 104 4.46 9.03 -19.09
C LEU A 104 4.70 10.30 -18.25
N LEU A 105 5.02 11.44 -18.90
CA LEU A 105 5.22 12.73 -18.23
C LEU A 105 3.91 13.29 -17.63
N ARG A 106 2.77 12.91 -18.15
CA ARG A 106 1.44 13.33 -17.68
C ARG A 106 0.80 12.37 -16.70
N THR A 107 1.42 11.22 -16.44
CA THR A 107 0.93 10.25 -15.46
C THR A 107 1.64 10.48 -14.14
N GLY A 108 0.91 11.04 -13.18
CA GLY A 108 1.39 11.27 -11.81
C GLY A 108 1.02 10.12 -10.88
N VAL A 109 1.66 10.11 -9.71
CA VAL A 109 1.37 9.16 -8.63
C VAL A 109 1.14 9.95 -7.33
N MET A 110 -0.02 9.76 -6.73
CA MET A 110 -0.37 10.37 -5.44
C MET A 110 -0.91 9.30 -4.50
N ILE A 111 -0.07 8.82 -3.61
CA ILE A 111 -0.40 7.80 -2.63
C ILE A 111 0.13 8.26 -1.28
N GLY A 112 -0.72 8.20 -0.26
CA GLY A 112 -0.33 8.51 1.11
C GLY A 112 -0.50 7.32 2.05
N SER A 113 0.05 7.46 3.23
CA SER A 113 -0.12 6.51 4.33
C SER A 113 -0.26 7.31 5.63
N GLY A 114 -1.13 6.84 6.53
CA GLY A 114 -1.33 7.53 7.81
C GLY A 114 -0.11 7.49 8.73
N ILE A 115 0.70 6.42 8.66
CA ILE A 115 1.82 6.19 9.57
C ILE A 115 3.11 5.79 8.83
N GLY A 116 2.99 5.11 7.68
CA GLY A 116 4.14 4.54 6.97
C GLY A 116 4.62 3.23 7.60
N GLY A 117 5.92 2.98 7.57
CA GLY A 117 6.56 1.75 8.03
C GLY A 117 6.73 1.66 9.54
N LEU A 118 5.62 1.65 10.30
CA LEU A 118 5.67 1.62 11.76
C LEU A 118 6.40 0.39 12.31
N ASN A 119 6.18 -0.78 11.72
CA ASN A 119 6.86 -2.00 12.14
C ASN A 119 8.38 -1.91 11.94
N SER A 120 8.82 -1.48 10.76
CA SER A 120 10.24 -1.26 10.47
C SER A 120 10.88 -0.24 11.40
N ILE A 121 10.15 0.82 11.78
CA ILE A 121 10.63 1.83 12.73
C ILE A 121 10.78 1.23 14.13
N ALA A 122 9.77 0.50 14.61
CA ALA A 122 9.78 -0.12 15.94
C ALA A 122 10.90 -1.18 16.05
N GLU A 123 11.00 -2.09 15.10
CA GLU A 123 12.04 -3.12 15.07
C GLU A 123 13.45 -2.53 14.98
N THR A 124 13.62 -1.49 14.14
CA THR A 124 14.91 -0.80 14.02
C THR A 124 15.29 -0.10 15.33
N ALA A 125 14.33 0.54 16.02
CA ALA A 125 14.59 1.18 17.31
C ALA A 125 15.04 0.17 18.38
N VAL A 126 14.40 -1.00 18.46
CA VAL A 126 14.80 -2.08 19.36
C VAL A 126 16.19 -2.60 18.98
N MET A 127 16.44 -2.85 17.70
CA MET A 127 17.72 -3.34 17.21
C MET A 127 18.86 -2.36 17.51
N ILE A 128 18.65 -1.05 17.36
CA ILE A 128 19.65 -0.02 17.71
C ILE A 128 19.99 -0.09 19.20
N LYS A 129 18.97 -0.22 20.05
CA LYS A 129 19.14 -0.31 21.50
C LYS A 129 19.94 -1.55 21.91
N GLU A 130 19.67 -2.69 21.28
CA GLU A 130 20.27 -3.97 21.65
C GLU A 130 21.64 -4.23 21.00
N ARG A 131 21.81 -3.82 19.74
CA ARG A 131 22.93 -4.22 18.88
C ARG A 131 23.74 -3.06 18.30
N GLY A 132 23.29 -1.81 18.56
CA GLY A 132 23.93 -0.61 18.10
C GLY A 132 23.64 -0.21 16.64
N PRO A 133 23.95 1.03 16.25
CA PRO A 133 23.53 1.63 14.97
C PRO A 133 24.19 1.00 13.74
N ARG A 134 25.31 0.28 13.88
CA ARG A 134 25.97 -0.39 12.74
C ARG A 134 25.15 -1.52 12.08
N ARG A 135 24.07 -1.95 12.73
CA ARG A 135 23.17 -2.99 12.23
C ARG A 135 21.96 -2.45 11.47
N ILE A 136 21.81 -1.14 11.36
CA ILE A 136 20.72 -0.53 10.61
C ILE A 136 20.82 -0.93 9.14
N SER A 137 19.70 -1.41 8.58
CA SER A 137 19.61 -1.71 7.16
C SER A 137 19.76 -0.43 6.31
N PRO A 138 20.52 -0.44 5.22
CA PRO A 138 20.56 0.70 4.29
C PRO A 138 19.20 0.97 3.63
N PHE A 139 18.29 -0.02 3.67
CA PHE A 139 16.93 0.11 3.18
C PHE A 139 15.92 0.59 4.22
N PHE A 140 16.35 0.85 5.47
CA PHE A 140 15.45 1.28 6.53
C PHE A 140 14.68 2.55 6.14
N ILE A 141 15.36 3.61 5.76
CA ILE A 141 14.72 4.86 5.36
C ILE A 141 13.88 4.68 4.07
N PRO A 142 14.41 4.13 2.96
CA PRO A 142 13.61 3.87 1.77
C PRO A 142 12.41 2.95 1.99
N GLY A 143 12.48 2.04 2.94
CA GLY A 143 11.39 1.09 3.23
C GLY A 143 10.33 1.61 4.19
N ALA A 144 10.60 2.67 4.96
CA ALA A 144 9.72 3.14 6.03
C ALA A 144 9.02 4.48 5.75
N LEU A 145 9.60 5.35 4.90
CA LEU A 145 9.04 6.67 4.63
C LEU A 145 7.76 6.61 3.81
N ILE A 146 6.77 7.41 4.20
CA ILE A 146 5.42 7.44 3.64
C ILE A 146 5.42 7.73 2.13
N ASN A 147 6.24 8.66 1.66
CA ASN A 147 6.30 9.05 0.25
C ASN A 147 6.95 8.00 -0.65
N LEU A 148 7.58 6.98 -0.07
CA LEU A 148 8.27 5.96 -0.87
C LEU A 148 7.30 5.00 -1.56
N ILE A 149 6.06 4.87 -1.07
CA ILE A 149 5.06 4.10 -1.81
C ILE A 149 4.74 4.75 -3.17
N SER A 150 4.51 6.06 -3.22
CA SER A 150 4.30 6.75 -4.49
C SER A 150 5.55 6.71 -5.37
N GLY A 151 6.74 6.82 -4.76
CA GLY A 151 8.03 6.67 -5.45
C GLY A 151 8.22 5.27 -6.07
N GLN A 152 7.95 4.21 -5.33
CA GLN A 152 8.06 2.83 -5.82
C GLN A 152 7.08 2.54 -6.97
N VAL A 153 5.85 3.01 -6.89
CA VAL A 153 4.86 2.89 -7.96
C VAL A 153 5.33 3.64 -9.21
N SER A 154 5.80 4.88 -9.05
CA SER A 154 6.35 5.68 -10.14
C SER A 154 7.51 4.95 -10.86
N ILE A 155 8.46 4.40 -10.11
CA ILE A 155 9.60 3.64 -10.65
C ILE A 155 9.10 2.38 -11.37
N ARG A 156 8.19 1.62 -10.77
CA ARG A 156 7.70 0.34 -11.30
C ARG A 156 7.02 0.48 -12.65
N PHE A 157 6.23 1.54 -12.84
CA PHE A 157 5.47 1.79 -14.07
C PHE A 157 6.14 2.80 -15.01
N GLY A 158 7.24 3.41 -14.60
CA GLY A 158 7.92 4.45 -15.39
C GLY A 158 7.13 5.77 -15.47
N PHE A 159 6.18 6.03 -14.53
CA PHE A 159 5.40 7.26 -14.50
C PHE A 159 6.28 8.43 -14.06
N LYS A 160 6.23 9.55 -14.78
CA LYS A 160 7.14 10.69 -14.66
C LYS A 160 6.45 12.01 -14.38
N GLY A 161 5.13 11.99 -14.19
CA GLY A 161 4.35 13.15 -13.77
C GLY A 161 4.54 13.48 -12.28
N PRO A 162 3.72 14.37 -11.71
CA PRO A 162 3.81 14.73 -10.31
C PRO A 162 3.81 13.49 -9.40
N ASN A 163 4.73 13.45 -8.45
CA ASN A 163 4.87 12.35 -7.49
C ASN A 163 4.80 12.93 -6.09
N HIS A 164 3.68 12.71 -5.42
CA HIS A 164 3.38 13.30 -4.13
C HIS A 164 2.86 12.26 -3.14
N SER A 165 3.00 12.57 -1.86
CA SER A 165 2.38 11.83 -0.78
C SER A 165 1.75 12.82 0.19
N VAL A 166 0.53 12.53 0.61
CA VAL A 166 -0.19 13.30 1.64
C VAL A 166 -0.33 12.46 2.90
N VAL A 167 -0.49 13.12 4.04
CA VAL A 167 -0.67 12.46 5.33
C VAL A 167 -1.72 13.20 6.14
N THR A 168 -2.86 12.56 6.36
CA THR A 168 -3.95 13.03 7.21
C THR A 168 -4.58 11.87 7.99
N ALA A 169 -3.72 11.03 8.56
CA ALA A 169 -4.13 9.85 9.35
C ALA A 169 -5.16 8.98 8.59
N CYS A 170 -6.31 8.67 9.19
CA CYS A 170 -7.34 7.81 8.60
C CYS A 170 -7.99 8.38 7.33
N SER A 171 -7.91 9.70 7.10
CA SER A 171 -8.44 10.36 5.90
C SER A 171 -7.45 10.49 4.75
N THR A 172 -6.24 9.96 4.89
CA THR A 172 -5.15 10.10 3.90
C THR A 172 -5.57 9.64 2.50
N GLY A 173 -6.27 8.51 2.38
CA GLY A 173 -6.73 8.00 1.08
C GLY A 173 -7.69 8.96 0.38
N ALA A 174 -8.68 9.49 1.10
CA ALA A 174 -9.62 10.47 0.56
C ALA A 174 -8.90 11.79 0.17
N HIS A 175 -7.93 12.21 0.97
CA HIS A 175 -7.10 13.38 0.68
C HIS A 175 -6.29 13.20 -0.62
N ALA A 176 -5.62 12.06 -0.78
CA ALA A 176 -4.86 11.75 -1.99
C ALA A 176 -5.75 11.78 -3.25
N ILE A 177 -6.94 11.18 -3.19
CA ILE A 177 -7.92 11.21 -4.29
C ILE A 177 -8.35 12.65 -4.60
N GLY A 178 -8.66 13.44 -3.58
CA GLY A 178 -9.09 14.83 -3.74
C GLY A 178 -8.02 15.71 -4.38
N ASP A 179 -6.77 15.59 -3.95
CA ASP A 179 -5.66 16.36 -4.52
C ASP A 179 -5.28 15.89 -5.92
N ALA A 180 -5.31 14.58 -6.19
CA ALA A 180 -5.14 14.07 -7.55
C ALA A 180 -6.20 14.61 -8.50
N ALA A 181 -7.46 14.63 -8.05
CA ALA A 181 -8.56 15.20 -8.83
C ALA A 181 -8.36 16.70 -9.13
N ARG A 182 -7.87 17.48 -8.16
CA ARG A 182 -7.55 18.90 -8.37
C ARG A 182 -6.42 19.12 -9.37
N LEU A 183 -5.40 18.25 -9.36
CA LEU A 183 -4.29 18.31 -10.33
C LEU A 183 -4.75 18.02 -11.77
N ILE A 184 -5.79 17.21 -11.95
CA ILE A 184 -6.36 16.88 -13.26
C ILE A 184 -7.31 17.98 -13.74
N ALA A 185 -8.08 18.59 -12.84
CA ALA A 185 -9.09 19.60 -13.15
C ALA A 185 -8.49 20.93 -13.59
#